data_c2f671f56645a8b644922a929276edc4
#
_entry.id   c2f671f56645a8b644922a929276edc4
#
_cell.length_a   1.000
_cell.length_b   1.000
_cell.length_c   1.000
_cell.angle_alpha   90.00
_cell.angle_beta   90.00
_cell.angle_gamma   90.00
#
_symmetry.space_group_name_H-M   'P 1'
#
loop_
_entity.id
_entity.type
_entity.pdbx_description
1 polymer ?
#
loop_
_entity_poly.entity_id
_entity_poly.type
_entity_poly.pdbx_seq_one_letter_code
_entity_poly.pdbx_strand_id
1 'polypeptide(L)'
;YNRRIFDLNEDLTYNSNKQDAALQRCGFRLSNYVSRVNGKSYQKCVRAIITGITDPEELVKLIHGKTLRKYGRNIIKDAVTGDFHQADICLLKQYAELIEVIERQIEECRNALIAMCQEHFPKQFKRLQSIPGVKERAASAIIAETGADMKPFEKATNLVGWCGLKPRNDISNNKVKSNRTTHGNRFLRQILIEISWVASRTRNCFFSNFSYVQCTQRHKNKMKIQVAIARKLLVAVWHMLTKDEDFIDVYLKRLEKQAEWQNDIQALESLLGGSTLPIYLYRQHNYLCAAT
;
A
#
# COMPACT_ATOMS: atom_id res chain seq x y z
N TYR A 1 -20.27 3.25 -0.06
CA TYR A 1 -19.53 2.05 0.34
C TYR A 1 -18.10 2.36 0.75
N ASN A 2 -17.29 3.10 -0.04
CA ASN A 2 -15.88 3.35 0.28
C ASN A 2 -15.72 3.96 1.69
N ARG A 3 -16.45 5.00 2.03
CA ARG A 3 -16.40 5.63 3.36
C ARG A 3 -16.91 4.70 4.46
N ARG A 4 -17.95 3.91 4.20
CA ARG A 4 -18.41 2.89 5.15
C ARG A 4 -17.32 1.86 5.47
N ILE A 5 -16.52 1.46 4.47
CA ILE A 5 -15.37 0.57 4.68
C ILE A 5 -14.34 1.22 5.63
N PHE A 6 -14.12 2.53 5.54
CA PHE A 6 -13.25 3.24 6.47
C PHE A 6 -13.78 3.21 7.90
N ASP A 7 -15.06 3.55 8.09
CA ASP A 7 -15.71 3.54 9.41
C ASP A 7 -15.65 2.13 10.02
N LEU A 8 -15.97 1.11 9.24
CA LEU A 8 -15.87 -0.29 9.69
C LEU A 8 -14.44 -0.71 10.04
N ASN A 9 -13.41 -0.21 9.36
CA ASN A 9 -12.02 -0.48 9.74
C ASN A 9 -11.61 0.24 11.05
N GLU A 10 -12.16 1.42 11.32
CA GLU A 10 -12.01 2.10 12.62
C GLU A 10 -12.68 1.28 13.73
N ASP A 11 -13.92 0.80 13.52
CA ASP A 11 -14.64 -0.08 14.43
C ASP A 11 -13.91 -1.39 14.68
N LEU A 12 -13.35 -2.03 13.62
CA LEU A 12 -12.54 -3.23 13.72
C LEU A 12 -11.31 -3.02 14.61
N THR A 13 -10.63 -1.90 14.40
CA THR A 13 -9.45 -1.54 15.18
C THR A 13 -9.82 -1.29 16.65
N TYR A 14 -10.90 -0.56 16.90
CA TYR A 14 -11.39 -0.29 18.24
C TYR A 14 -11.74 -1.58 18.99
N ASN A 15 -12.54 -2.46 18.39
CA ASN A 15 -12.97 -3.70 19.03
C ASN A 15 -11.80 -4.69 19.22
N SER A 16 -10.87 -4.76 18.28
CA SER A 16 -9.65 -5.57 18.43
C SER A 16 -8.77 -5.08 19.58
N ASN A 17 -8.65 -3.78 19.77
CA ASN A 17 -7.90 -3.22 20.90
C ASN A 17 -8.63 -3.46 22.26
N LYS A 18 -9.97 -3.42 22.26
CA LYS A 18 -10.77 -3.76 23.46
C LYS A 18 -10.62 -5.24 23.82
N GLN A 19 -10.62 -6.13 22.85
CA GLN A 19 -10.37 -7.55 23.03
C GLN A 19 -8.97 -7.79 23.60
N ASP A 20 -7.93 -7.12 23.07
CA ASP A 20 -6.56 -7.21 23.61
C ASP A 20 -6.48 -6.70 25.04
N ALA A 21 -7.12 -5.57 25.35
CA ALA A 21 -7.15 -5.03 26.69
C ALA A 21 -7.83 -5.98 27.69
N ALA A 22 -8.86 -6.73 27.28
CA ALA A 22 -9.48 -7.77 28.10
C ALA A 22 -8.51 -8.92 28.36
N LEU A 23 -7.79 -9.39 27.31
CA LEU A 23 -6.78 -10.44 27.44
C LEU A 23 -5.60 -10.03 28.33
N GLN A 24 -5.14 -8.78 28.23
CA GLN A 24 -4.05 -8.27 29.06
C GLN A 24 -4.42 -8.24 30.56
N ARG A 25 -5.68 -7.99 30.90
CA ARG A 25 -6.16 -8.09 32.29
C ARG A 25 -6.09 -9.52 32.84
N CYS A 26 -6.28 -10.52 31.98
CA CYS A 26 -6.10 -11.92 32.32
C CYS A 26 -4.62 -12.39 32.39
N GLY A 27 -3.66 -11.49 32.16
CA GLY A 27 -2.22 -11.81 32.10
C GLY A 27 -1.67 -12.14 30.74
N PHE A 28 -2.53 -12.35 29.71
CA PHE A 28 -2.11 -12.66 28.34
C PHE A 28 -1.53 -11.42 27.65
N ARG A 29 -0.25 -11.47 27.24
CA ARG A 29 0.51 -10.32 26.73
C ARG A 29 1.15 -10.58 25.37
N LEU A 30 0.58 -11.45 24.56
CA LEU A 30 1.10 -11.77 23.22
C LEU A 30 1.17 -10.54 22.30
N SER A 31 0.33 -9.51 22.52
CA SER A 31 0.34 -8.25 21.76
C SER A 31 1.70 -7.54 21.77
N ASN A 32 2.53 -7.72 22.81
CA ASN A 32 3.88 -7.14 22.88
C ASN A 32 4.86 -7.77 21.87
N TYR A 33 4.55 -8.95 21.36
CA TYR A 33 5.43 -9.74 20.49
C TYR A 33 4.91 -9.92 19.07
N VAL A 34 3.71 -9.42 18.76
CA VAL A 34 3.11 -9.44 17.43
C VAL A 34 2.94 -8.02 16.89
N SER A 35 2.97 -7.88 15.58
CA SER A 35 2.84 -6.55 14.96
C SER A 35 1.39 -6.03 14.95
N ARG A 36 0.40 -6.91 15.09
CA ARG A 36 -1.03 -6.57 15.06
C ARG A 36 -1.85 -7.58 15.87
N VAL A 37 -2.77 -7.09 16.68
CA VAL A 37 -3.70 -7.91 17.48
C VAL A 37 -4.77 -8.62 16.62
N ASN A 38 -5.06 -8.13 15.42
CA ASN A 38 -5.92 -8.82 14.45
C ASN A 38 -5.14 -9.77 13.52
N GLY A 39 -3.87 -10.07 13.83
CA GLY A 39 -3.04 -10.99 13.06
C GLY A 39 -3.46 -12.46 13.25
N LYS A 40 -3.24 -13.28 12.21
CA LYS A 40 -3.69 -14.70 12.21
C LYS A 40 -3.26 -15.51 13.43
N SER A 41 -2.00 -15.37 13.90
CA SER A 41 -1.52 -16.11 15.09
C SER A 41 -2.21 -15.64 16.36
N TYR A 42 -2.39 -14.33 16.52
CA TYR A 42 -3.07 -13.76 17.66
C TYR A 42 -4.52 -14.25 17.75
N GLN A 43 -5.27 -14.12 16.65
CA GLN A 43 -6.67 -14.53 16.59
C GLN A 43 -6.85 -16.06 16.75
N LYS A 44 -5.89 -16.88 16.32
CA LYS A 44 -5.90 -18.33 16.62
C LYS A 44 -5.82 -18.60 18.12
N CYS A 45 -4.94 -17.90 18.84
CA CYS A 45 -4.84 -18.02 20.30
C CYS A 45 -6.15 -17.56 20.98
N VAL A 46 -6.72 -16.42 20.54
CA VAL A 46 -8.01 -15.94 21.09
C VAL A 46 -9.13 -16.99 20.91
N ARG A 47 -9.26 -17.56 19.71
CA ARG A 47 -10.25 -18.61 19.43
C ARG A 47 -10.02 -19.86 20.28
N ALA A 48 -8.77 -20.27 20.44
CA ALA A 48 -8.41 -21.40 21.31
C ALA A 48 -8.83 -21.14 22.77
N ILE A 49 -8.55 -19.96 23.31
CA ILE A 49 -8.95 -19.57 24.67
C ILE A 49 -10.47 -19.58 24.81
N ILE A 50 -11.22 -19.05 23.84
CA ILE A 50 -12.69 -19.05 23.83
C ILE A 50 -13.25 -20.49 23.82
N THR A 51 -12.55 -21.45 23.19
CA THR A 51 -12.94 -22.87 23.17
C THR A 51 -12.45 -23.66 24.39
N GLY A 52 -11.80 -23.00 25.37
CA GLY A 52 -11.34 -23.60 26.61
C GLY A 52 -9.90 -24.14 26.59
N ILE A 53 -9.14 -23.90 25.50
CA ILE A 53 -7.71 -24.26 25.44
C ILE A 53 -6.90 -23.09 26.00
N THR A 54 -6.52 -23.25 27.29
CA THR A 54 -5.76 -22.22 28.02
C THR A 54 -4.32 -22.66 28.36
N ASP A 55 -3.96 -23.91 28.02
CA ASP A 55 -2.58 -24.40 28.24
C ASP A 55 -1.58 -23.61 27.38
N PRO A 56 -0.58 -22.95 27.99
CA PRO A 56 0.44 -22.18 27.29
C PRO A 56 1.22 -23.01 26.26
N GLU A 57 1.46 -24.29 26.47
CA GLU A 57 2.16 -25.14 25.51
C GLU A 57 1.34 -25.35 24.21
N GLU A 58 0.03 -25.50 24.32
CA GLU A 58 -0.86 -25.61 23.18
C GLU A 58 -0.99 -24.26 22.46
N LEU A 59 -1.11 -23.15 23.18
CA LEU A 59 -1.20 -21.82 22.60
C LEU A 59 0.07 -21.43 21.82
N VAL A 60 1.25 -21.80 22.31
CA VAL A 60 2.53 -21.54 21.61
C VAL A 60 2.59 -22.24 20.25
N LYS A 61 1.98 -23.42 20.08
CA LYS A 61 1.93 -24.14 18.80
C LYS A 61 1.18 -23.37 17.71
N LEU A 62 0.25 -22.48 18.09
CA LEU A 62 -0.54 -21.65 17.17
C LEU A 62 0.23 -20.43 16.64
N ILE A 63 1.40 -20.14 17.23
CA ILE A 63 2.17 -18.93 16.92
C ILE A 63 3.14 -19.19 15.78
N HIS A 64 3.24 -18.21 14.88
CA HIS A 64 4.07 -18.33 13.70
C HIS A 64 5.56 -18.47 14.06
N GLY A 65 6.26 -19.43 13.45
CA GLY A 65 7.65 -19.78 13.75
C GLY A 65 8.65 -18.60 13.64
N LYS A 66 8.37 -17.55 12.87
CA LYS A 66 9.21 -16.34 12.85
C LYS A 66 9.17 -15.60 14.18
N THR A 67 8.01 -15.54 14.85
CA THR A 67 7.86 -14.88 16.16
C THR A 67 8.60 -15.68 17.22
N LEU A 68 8.46 -17.02 17.23
CA LEU A 68 9.18 -17.90 18.13
C LEU A 68 10.69 -17.82 17.97
N ARG A 69 11.19 -17.76 16.73
CA ARG A 69 12.63 -17.60 16.45
C ARG A 69 13.17 -16.24 16.87
N LYS A 70 12.37 -15.19 16.75
CA LYS A 70 12.79 -13.81 17.07
C LYS A 70 12.89 -13.57 18.59
N TYR A 71 11.94 -14.08 19.36
CA TYR A 71 11.81 -13.76 20.80
C TYR A 71 12.13 -14.93 21.73
N GLY A 72 12.18 -16.16 21.21
CA GLY A 72 12.36 -17.38 22.00
C GLY A 72 11.05 -18.00 22.48
N ARG A 73 11.02 -19.35 22.51
CA ARG A 73 9.82 -20.11 22.88
C ARG A 73 9.35 -19.83 24.31
N ASN A 74 10.29 -19.78 25.27
CA ASN A 74 9.95 -19.58 26.69
C ASN A 74 9.32 -18.20 26.94
N ILE A 75 9.89 -17.14 26.35
CA ILE A 75 9.35 -15.78 26.48
C ILE A 75 7.92 -15.70 25.89
N ILE A 76 7.69 -16.36 24.77
CA ILE A 76 6.35 -16.40 24.16
C ILE A 76 5.40 -17.26 24.98
N LYS A 77 5.88 -18.35 25.60
CA LYS A 77 5.09 -19.17 26.50
C LYS A 77 4.63 -18.35 27.73
N ASP A 78 5.53 -17.60 28.34
CA ASP A 78 5.18 -16.70 29.45
C ASP A 78 4.18 -15.61 29.00
N ALA A 79 4.32 -15.10 27.79
CA ALA A 79 3.44 -14.07 27.23
C ALA A 79 2.02 -14.57 26.91
N VAL A 80 1.82 -15.87 26.69
CA VAL A 80 0.50 -16.47 26.45
C VAL A 80 -0.09 -17.11 27.72
N THR A 81 0.65 -17.11 28.81
CA THR A 81 0.16 -17.57 30.10
C THR A 81 -0.81 -16.53 30.66
N GLY A 82 -1.98 -16.98 31.08
CA GLY A 82 -3.01 -16.12 31.66
C GLY A 82 -3.98 -16.92 32.55
N ASP A 83 -4.69 -16.21 33.41
CA ASP A 83 -5.79 -16.75 34.19
C ASP A 83 -7.10 -16.25 33.63
N PHE A 84 -7.90 -17.18 33.08
CA PHE A 84 -9.12 -16.87 32.35
C PHE A 84 -10.35 -17.36 33.09
N HIS A 85 -11.07 -16.45 33.71
CA HIS A 85 -12.34 -16.77 34.36
C HIS A 85 -13.47 -16.87 33.31
N GLN A 86 -14.56 -17.54 33.66
CA GLN A 86 -15.71 -17.73 32.78
C GLN A 86 -16.28 -16.40 32.25
N ALA A 87 -16.28 -15.35 33.08
CA ALA A 87 -16.72 -14.01 32.65
C ALA A 87 -15.85 -13.40 31.55
N ASP A 88 -14.51 -13.61 31.66
CA ASP A 88 -13.56 -13.12 30.65
C ASP A 88 -13.75 -13.86 29.32
N ILE A 89 -13.94 -15.18 29.37
CA ILE A 89 -14.21 -16.00 28.19
C ILE A 89 -15.51 -15.55 27.50
N CYS A 90 -16.57 -15.28 28.25
CA CYS A 90 -17.83 -14.75 27.70
C CYS A 90 -17.61 -13.38 27.03
N LEU A 91 -16.85 -12.49 27.66
CA LEU A 91 -16.52 -11.17 27.08
C LEU A 91 -15.69 -11.29 25.81
N LEU A 92 -14.67 -12.16 25.80
CA LEU A 92 -13.82 -12.41 24.63
C LEU A 92 -14.63 -12.98 23.47
N LYS A 93 -15.59 -13.85 23.75
CA LYS A 93 -16.51 -14.40 22.75
C LYS A 93 -17.35 -13.29 22.09
N GLN A 94 -17.93 -12.39 22.90
CA GLN A 94 -18.69 -11.25 22.35
C GLN A 94 -17.85 -10.37 21.43
N TYR A 95 -16.60 -10.04 21.82
CA TYR A 95 -15.72 -9.28 20.93
C TYR A 95 -15.36 -10.04 19.65
N ALA A 96 -15.12 -11.36 19.74
CA ALA A 96 -14.81 -12.17 18.57
C ALA A 96 -15.97 -12.20 17.59
N GLU A 97 -17.19 -12.41 18.04
CA GLU A 97 -18.41 -12.40 17.24
C GLU A 97 -18.61 -11.03 16.56
N LEU A 98 -18.42 -9.92 17.30
CA LEU A 98 -18.52 -8.57 16.76
C LEU A 98 -17.46 -8.30 15.67
N ILE A 99 -16.21 -8.70 15.91
CA ILE A 99 -15.12 -8.59 14.94
C ILE A 99 -15.45 -9.35 13.66
N GLU A 100 -15.96 -10.59 13.76
CA GLU A 100 -16.35 -11.39 12.59
C GLU A 100 -17.48 -10.75 11.78
N VAL A 101 -18.45 -10.14 12.46
CA VAL A 101 -19.54 -9.39 11.78
C VAL A 101 -18.97 -8.18 11.03
N ILE A 102 -18.09 -7.42 11.66
CA ILE A 102 -17.47 -6.24 11.04
C ILE A 102 -16.62 -6.66 9.82
N GLU A 103 -15.79 -7.70 9.95
CA GLU A 103 -14.97 -8.21 8.83
C GLU A 103 -15.84 -8.65 7.65
N ARG A 104 -16.94 -9.34 7.90
CA ARG A 104 -17.91 -9.73 6.87
C ARG A 104 -18.52 -8.50 6.19
N GLN A 105 -18.98 -7.50 6.94
CA GLN A 105 -19.54 -6.27 6.38
C GLN A 105 -18.53 -5.48 5.54
N ILE A 106 -17.26 -5.46 5.94
CA ILE A 106 -16.19 -4.86 5.14
C ILE A 106 -16.08 -5.56 3.78
N GLU A 107 -16.11 -6.89 3.75
CA GLU A 107 -15.97 -7.64 2.50
C GLU A 107 -17.22 -7.52 1.62
N GLU A 108 -18.41 -7.52 2.19
CA GLU A 108 -19.66 -7.24 1.48
C GLU A 108 -19.64 -5.85 0.82
N CYS A 109 -19.24 -4.81 1.57
CA CYS A 109 -19.12 -3.46 1.03
C CYS A 109 -18.05 -3.37 -0.08
N ARG A 110 -16.94 -4.09 0.03
CA ARG A 110 -15.91 -4.14 -1.01
C ARG A 110 -16.41 -4.79 -2.28
N ASN A 111 -17.07 -5.93 -2.16
CA ASN A 111 -17.61 -6.67 -3.30
C ASN A 111 -18.71 -5.86 -4.01
N ALA A 112 -19.60 -5.23 -3.25
CA ALA A 112 -20.61 -4.34 -3.80
C ALA A 112 -19.99 -3.15 -4.55
N LEU A 113 -18.96 -2.52 -3.99
CA LEU A 113 -18.27 -1.39 -4.62
C LEU A 113 -17.58 -1.80 -5.92
N ILE A 114 -16.92 -2.98 -5.94
CA ILE A 114 -16.27 -3.52 -7.14
C ILE A 114 -17.32 -3.82 -8.21
N ALA A 115 -18.42 -4.49 -7.86
CA ALA A 115 -19.50 -4.83 -8.78
C ALA A 115 -20.09 -3.56 -9.43
N MET A 116 -20.38 -2.53 -8.64
CA MET A 116 -20.86 -1.23 -9.16
C MET A 116 -19.87 -0.59 -10.14
N CYS A 117 -18.57 -0.65 -9.85
CA CYS A 117 -17.55 -0.11 -10.74
C CYS A 117 -17.44 -0.90 -12.05
N GLN A 118 -17.58 -2.23 -12.00
CA GLN A 118 -17.59 -3.10 -13.17
C GLN A 118 -18.82 -2.87 -14.05
N GLU A 119 -19.98 -2.62 -13.44
CA GLU A 119 -21.23 -2.37 -14.13
C GLU A 119 -21.28 -0.98 -14.79
N HIS A 120 -20.95 0.05 -14.02
CA HIS A 120 -21.16 1.44 -14.49
C HIS A 120 -19.93 2.07 -15.14
N PHE A 121 -18.72 1.62 -14.81
CA PHE A 121 -17.44 2.20 -15.29
C PHE A 121 -16.43 1.15 -15.76
N PRO A 122 -16.81 0.13 -16.56
CA PRO A 122 -15.97 -1.02 -16.87
C PRO A 122 -14.62 -0.63 -17.52
N LYS A 123 -14.66 0.34 -18.46
CA LYS A 123 -13.46 0.81 -19.15
C LYS A 123 -12.48 1.51 -18.20
N GLN A 124 -12.96 2.49 -17.44
CA GLN A 124 -12.15 3.25 -16.48
C GLN A 124 -11.61 2.35 -15.37
N PHE A 125 -12.45 1.44 -14.87
CA PHE A 125 -12.07 0.47 -13.87
C PHE A 125 -10.93 -0.45 -14.33
N LYS A 126 -11.03 -1.02 -15.54
CA LYS A 126 -9.98 -1.85 -16.13
C LYS A 126 -8.71 -1.04 -16.40
N ARG A 127 -8.87 0.18 -16.92
CA ARG A 127 -7.76 1.06 -17.24
C ARG A 127 -6.94 1.45 -16.02
N LEU A 128 -7.56 1.81 -14.89
CA LEU A 128 -6.84 2.13 -13.66
C LEU A 128 -6.00 0.96 -13.15
N GLN A 129 -6.39 -0.27 -13.45
CA GLN A 129 -5.61 -1.46 -13.06
C GLN A 129 -4.32 -1.66 -13.87
N SER A 130 -4.11 -0.91 -14.96
CA SER A 130 -2.82 -0.89 -15.66
C SER A 130 -1.72 -0.17 -14.87
N ILE A 131 -2.08 0.65 -13.87
CA ILE A 131 -1.10 1.33 -13.00
C ILE A 131 -0.44 0.31 -12.06
N PRO A 132 0.90 0.27 -11.97
CA PRO A 132 1.59 -0.59 -11.02
C PRO A 132 1.12 -0.39 -9.58
N GLY A 133 0.65 -1.47 -8.95
CA GLY A 133 0.13 -1.45 -7.58
C GLY A 133 -1.35 -1.14 -7.44
N VAL A 134 -2.06 -0.83 -8.52
CA VAL A 134 -3.51 -0.66 -8.52
C VAL A 134 -4.18 -1.97 -8.95
N LYS A 135 -4.99 -2.53 -8.06
CA LYS A 135 -5.87 -3.68 -8.34
C LYS A 135 -7.32 -3.27 -8.11
N GLU A 136 -8.25 -4.20 -8.26
CA GLU A 136 -9.70 -3.95 -8.20
C GLU A 136 -10.13 -3.09 -7.02
N ARG A 137 -9.68 -3.42 -5.79
CA ARG A 137 -9.99 -2.65 -4.58
C ARG A 137 -9.51 -1.20 -4.65
N ALA A 138 -8.32 -0.97 -5.17
CA ALA A 138 -7.77 0.36 -5.29
C ALA A 138 -8.42 1.16 -6.42
N ALA A 139 -8.68 0.52 -7.57
CA ALA A 139 -9.36 1.13 -8.70
C ALA A 139 -10.79 1.56 -8.34
N SER A 140 -11.56 0.66 -7.68
CA SER A 140 -12.92 0.97 -7.23
C SER A 140 -12.96 2.11 -6.22
N ALA A 141 -12.03 2.14 -5.28
CA ALA A 141 -11.94 3.20 -4.28
C ALA A 141 -11.54 4.56 -4.89
N ILE A 142 -10.65 4.57 -5.90
CA ILE A 142 -10.32 5.78 -6.65
C ILE A 142 -11.57 6.31 -7.37
N ILE A 143 -12.28 5.46 -8.13
CA ILE A 143 -13.51 5.85 -8.85
C ILE A 143 -14.58 6.34 -7.85
N ALA A 144 -14.75 5.69 -6.70
CA ALA A 144 -15.72 6.09 -5.69
C ALA A 144 -15.48 7.50 -5.13
N GLU A 145 -14.23 7.92 -5.02
CA GLU A 145 -13.89 9.23 -4.47
C GLU A 145 -13.73 10.33 -5.54
N THR A 146 -13.22 10.00 -6.73
CA THR A 146 -12.95 11.00 -7.78
C THR A 146 -14.06 11.09 -8.83
N GLY A 147 -14.90 10.06 -8.93
CA GLY A 147 -15.71 9.83 -10.11
C GLY A 147 -14.89 9.28 -11.29
N ALA A 148 -15.58 8.94 -12.36
CA ALA A 148 -14.98 8.50 -13.62
C ALA A 148 -14.79 9.67 -14.63
N ASP A 149 -15.51 10.78 -14.44
CA ASP A 149 -15.43 12.00 -15.26
C ASP A 149 -14.54 13.04 -14.57
N MET A 150 -13.52 13.51 -15.26
CA MET A 150 -12.57 14.51 -14.76
C MET A 150 -12.99 15.96 -15.03
N LYS A 151 -14.16 16.23 -15.64
CA LYS A 151 -14.65 17.60 -15.90
C LYS A 151 -14.67 18.51 -14.66
N PRO A 152 -15.01 18.04 -13.45
CA PRO A 152 -14.94 18.86 -12.25
C PRO A 152 -13.53 19.35 -11.90
N PHE A 153 -12.49 18.71 -12.46
CA PHE A 153 -11.10 19.03 -12.23
C PHE A 153 -10.44 19.47 -13.55
N GLU A 154 -10.49 20.74 -13.90
CA GLU A 154 -9.92 21.28 -15.14
C GLU A 154 -8.44 20.92 -15.34
N LYS A 155 -7.69 20.81 -14.24
CA LYS A 155 -6.25 20.51 -14.23
C LYS A 155 -5.95 19.42 -13.20
N ALA A 156 -4.96 18.60 -13.49
CA ALA A 156 -4.46 17.60 -12.55
C ALA A 156 -4.07 18.20 -11.18
N THR A 157 -3.57 19.46 -11.18
CA THR A 157 -3.21 20.19 -9.97
C THR A 157 -4.41 20.50 -9.08
N ASN A 158 -5.61 20.64 -9.63
CA ASN A 158 -6.85 20.87 -8.88
C ASN A 158 -7.24 19.60 -8.13
N LEU A 159 -7.21 18.44 -8.80
CA LEU A 159 -7.44 17.14 -8.18
C LEU A 159 -6.40 16.84 -7.08
N VAL A 160 -5.12 17.15 -7.32
CA VAL A 160 -4.03 17.00 -6.34
C VAL A 160 -4.27 17.90 -5.11
N GLY A 161 -4.72 19.12 -5.32
CA GLY A 161 -5.08 20.04 -4.24
C GLY A 161 -6.28 19.54 -3.42
N TRP A 162 -7.32 19.11 -4.11
CA TRP A 162 -8.52 18.54 -3.49
C TRP A 162 -8.23 17.27 -2.66
N CYS A 163 -7.29 16.43 -3.12
CA CYS A 163 -6.83 15.25 -2.38
C CYS A 163 -5.91 15.59 -1.19
N GLY A 164 -5.43 16.82 -1.08
CA GLY A 164 -4.50 17.22 -0.02
C GLY A 164 -3.06 16.72 -0.23
N LEU A 165 -2.64 16.51 -1.48
CA LEU A 165 -1.27 16.10 -1.84
C LEU A 165 -0.43 17.27 -2.38
N LYS A 166 -0.96 18.50 -2.38
CA LYS A 166 -0.24 19.70 -2.76
C LYS A 166 0.62 20.19 -1.57
N PRO A 167 1.91 20.50 -1.75
CA PRO A 167 2.70 21.15 -0.70
C PRO A 167 2.20 22.57 -0.46
N ARG A 168 2.16 23.02 0.79
CA ARG A 168 1.74 24.40 1.12
C ARG A 168 2.72 25.43 0.62
N ASN A 169 4.03 25.12 0.70
CA ASN A 169 5.12 26.03 0.34
C ASN A 169 4.98 27.39 1.05
N ASP A 170 4.66 27.36 2.34
CA ASP A 170 4.59 28.58 3.14
C ASP A 170 6.00 29.13 3.33
N ILE A 171 6.35 30.15 2.54
CA ILE A 171 7.61 30.87 2.63
C ILE A 171 7.30 32.30 3.03
N SER A 172 7.93 32.80 4.08
CA SER A 172 7.87 34.20 4.50
C SER A 172 9.27 34.65 4.83
N ASN A 173 9.66 35.77 4.25
CA ASN A 173 10.99 36.35 4.45
C ASN A 173 12.14 35.39 4.17
N ASN A 174 12.05 34.67 3.02
CA ASN A 174 12.97 33.61 2.57
C ASN A 174 13.12 32.40 3.52
N LYS A 175 12.30 32.32 4.57
CA LYS A 175 12.27 31.16 5.49
C LYS A 175 11.06 30.29 5.20
N VAL A 176 11.30 28.99 5.04
CA VAL A 176 10.24 27.99 4.87
C VAL A 176 9.54 27.78 6.20
N LYS A 177 8.28 28.23 6.34
CA LYS A 177 7.46 28.07 7.55
C LYS A 177 6.88 26.67 7.66
N SER A 178 6.45 26.08 6.54
CA SER A 178 5.87 24.74 6.52
C SER A 178 6.06 24.05 5.18
N ASN A 179 6.54 22.78 5.25
CA ASN A 179 6.60 21.85 4.12
C ASN A 179 5.47 20.83 4.16
N ARG A 180 4.45 21.03 5.01
CA ARG A 180 3.31 20.13 5.11
C ARG A 180 2.44 20.21 3.85
N THR A 181 1.76 19.13 3.54
CA THR A 181 0.75 19.12 2.48
C THR A 181 -0.54 19.80 2.96
N THR A 182 -1.36 20.26 2.01
CA THR A 182 -2.70 20.82 2.29
C THR A 182 -3.62 19.76 2.93
N HIS A 183 -4.67 20.22 3.59
CA HIS A 183 -5.80 19.35 3.94
C HIS A 183 -6.58 19.02 2.68
N GLY A 184 -7.28 17.87 2.68
CA GLY A 184 -8.07 17.42 1.54
C GLY A 184 -8.82 16.12 1.84
N ASN A 185 -9.25 15.40 0.80
CA ASN A 185 -9.95 14.15 0.93
C ASN A 185 -9.05 13.07 1.57
N ARG A 186 -9.29 12.78 2.86
CA ARG A 186 -8.50 11.81 3.65
C ARG A 186 -8.61 10.39 3.09
N PHE A 187 -9.77 10.03 2.55
CA PHE A 187 -10.06 8.68 2.05
C PHE A 187 -9.23 8.37 0.80
N LEU A 188 -9.29 9.25 -0.21
CA LEU A 188 -8.48 9.11 -1.42
C LEU A 188 -6.98 9.17 -1.11
N ARG A 189 -6.57 10.09 -0.24
CA ARG A 189 -5.16 10.23 0.16
C ARG A 189 -4.61 8.97 0.78
N GLN A 190 -5.33 8.31 1.68
CA GLN A 190 -4.88 7.07 2.32
C GLN A 190 -4.69 5.97 1.28
N ILE A 191 -5.65 5.76 0.39
CA ILE A 191 -5.58 4.77 -0.68
C ILE A 191 -4.35 5.00 -1.57
N LEU A 192 -4.12 6.25 -1.99
CA LEU A 192 -2.97 6.60 -2.83
C LEU A 192 -1.62 6.39 -2.10
N ILE A 193 -1.55 6.63 -0.80
CA ILE A 193 -0.36 6.32 -0.01
C ILE A 193 -0.15 4.81 0.07
N GLU A 194 -1.19 4.01 0.28
CA GLU A 194 -1.11 2.54 0.28
C GLU A 194 -0.62 2.02 -1.08
N ILE A 195 -1.21 2.50 -2.19
CA ILE A 195 -0.77 2.18 -3.55
C ILE A 195 0.71 2.57 -3.75
N SER A 196 1.13 3.74 -3.27
CA SER A 196 2.51 4.21 -3.44
C SER A 196 3.54 3.26 -2.81
N TRP A 197 3.23 2.65 -1.67
CA TRP A 197 4.07 1.64 -1.04
C TRP A 197 4.18 0.36 -1.87
N VAL A 198 3.12 -0.05 -2.54
CA VAL A 198 3.14 -1.21 -3.45
C VAL A 198 3.91 -0.86 -4.73
N ALA A 199 3.57 0.25 -5.37
CA ALA A 199 4.19 0.72 -6.60
C ALA A 199 5.70 0.94 -6.45
N SER A 200 6.16 1.49 -5.31
CA SER A 200 7.59 1.68 -5.02
C SER A 200 8.38 0.38 -4.84
N ARG A 201 7.72 -0.77 -4.71
CA ARG A 201 8.32 -2.10 -4.58
C ARG A 201 8.13 -2.97 -5.82
N THR A 202 7.29 -2.53 -6.76
CA THR A 202 7.07 -3.25 -8.03
C THR A 202 8.32 -3.09 -8.89
N ARG A 203 8.92 -4.21 -9.27
CA ARG A 203 10.16 -4.21 -10.08
C ARG A 203 9.91 -3.61 -11.47
N ASN A 204 10.95 -3.03 -12.05
CA ASN A 204 10.97 -2.52 -13.42
C ASN A 204 9.83 -1.54 -13.73
N CYS A 205 9.51 -0.62 -12.81
CA CYS A 205 8.54 0.44 -13.05
C CYS A 205 9.10 1.81 -12.64
N PHE A 206 8.51 2.87 -13.20
CA PHE A 206 8.88 4.26 -12.91
C PHE A 206 8.89 4.56 -11.41
N PHE A 207 7.88 4.10 -10.67
CA PHE A 207 7.73 4.43 -9.24
C PHE A 207 8.80 3.76 -8.36
N SER A 208 9.21 2.52 -8.68
CA SER A 208 10.30 1.86 -7.95
C SER A 208 11.64 2.51 -8.23
N ASN A 209 11.92 2.85 -9.51
CA ASN A 209 13.14 3.58 -9.87
C ASN A 209 13.17 4.95 -9.23
N PHE A 210 12.08 5.70 -9.27
CA PHE A 210 11.97 7.01 -8.62
C PHE A 210 12.21 6.90 -7.11
N SER A 211 11.63 5.90 -6.44
CA SER A 211 11.86 5.64 -5.02
C SER A 211 13.32 5.33 -4.72
N TYR A 212 13.95 4.47 -5.51
CA TYR A 212 15.35 4.11 -5.38
C TYR A 212 16.27 5.33 -5.50
N VAL A 213 16.15 6.09 -6.58
CA VAL A 213 16.96 7.30 -6.82
C VAL A 213 16.79 8.32 -5.68
N GLN A 214 15.57 8.59 -5.27
CA GLN A 214 15.32 9.61 -4.24
C GLN A 214 15.72 9.16 -2.83
N CYS A 215 15.50 7.89 -2.47
CA CYS A 215 15.79 7.40 -1.12
C CYS A 215 17.24 6.93 -0.99
N THR A 216 17.78 6.20 -1.98
CA THR A 216 19.10 5.56 -1.89
C THR A 216 20.20 6.48 -2.38
N GLN A 217 20.04 7.11 -3.55
CA GLN A 217 21.09 7.99 -4.10
C GLN A 217 21.05 9.41 -3.52
N ARG A 218 19.84 9.97 -3.29
CA ARG A 218 19.66 11.35 -2.80
C ARG A 218 19.36 11.42 -1.31
N HIS A 219 19.36 10.31 -0.60
CA HIS A 219 19.14 10.17 0.86
C HIS A 219 17.92 10.92 1.42
N LYS A 220 16.85 11.04 0.61
CA LYS A 220 15.62 11.71 1.05
C LYS A 220 14.77 10.81 1.95
N ASN A 221 14.02 11.43 2.84
CA ASN A 221 13.12 10.72 3.75
C ASN A 221 12.07 9.91 2.98
N LYS A 222 12.00 8.61 3.28
CA LYS A 222 11.14 7.64 2.60
C LYS A 222 9.67 8.02 2.64
N MET A 223 9.16 8.52 3.77
CA MET A 223 7.76 8.94 3.88
C MET A 223 7.43 10.11 2.96
N LYS A 224 8.34 11.09 2.83
CA LYS A 224 8.16 12.20 1.88
C LYS A 224 8.11 11.72 0.43
N ILE A 225 8.91 10.69 0.10
CA ILE A 225 8.91 10.10 -1.24
C ILE A 225 7.63 9.32 -1.51
N GLN A 226 7.06 8.62 -0.53
CA GLN A 226 5.74 7.97 -0.72
C GLN A 226 4.64 8.99 -1.03
N VAL A 227 4.62 10.14 -0.35
CA VAL A 227 3.67 11.22 -0.67
C VAL A 227 3.91 11.78 -2.09
N ALA A 228 5.17 11.91 -2.52
CA ALA A 228 5.50 12.35 -3.88
C ALA A 228 5.05 11.34 -4.95
N ILE A 229 5.20 10.03 -4.69
CA ILE A 229 4.69 8.97 -5.56
C ILE A 229 3.17 9.00 -5.61
N ALA A 230 2.48 9.12 -4.45
CA ALA A 230 1.03 9.23 -4.39
C ALA A 230 0.51 10.41 -5.22
N ARG A 231 1.19 11.56 -5.18
CA ARG A 231 0.88 12.70 -6.04
C ARG A 231 1.04 12.38 -7.53
N LYS A 232 2.14 11.71 -7.92
CA LYS A 232 2.39 11.32 -9.31
C LYS A 232 1.37 10.29 -9.80
N LEU A 233 0.99 9.34 -8.94
CA LEU A 233 -0.09 8.39 -9.23
C LEU A 233 -1.42 9.12 -9.52
N LEU A 234 -1.78 10.09 -8.69
CA LEU A 234 -3.02 10.85 -8.88
C LEU A 234 -3.01 11.70 -10.16
N VAL A 235 -1.86 12.26 -10.52
CA VAL A 235 -1.68 12.97 -11.81
C VAL A 235 -1.84 12.00 -12.96
N ALA A 236 -1.28 10.80 -12.89
CA ALA A 236 -1.46 9.76 -13.92
C ALA A 236 -2.93 9.35 -14.04
N VAL A 237 -3.63 9.12 -12.92
CA VAL A 237 -5.08 8.84 -12.91
C VAL A 237 -5.86 9.93 -13.64
N TRP A 238 -5.58 11.21 -13.35
CA TRP A 238 -6.25 12.32 -14.01
C TRP A 238 -6.04 12.30 -15.53
N HIS A 239 -4.80 12.12 -16.01
CA HIS A 239 -4.49 12.06 -17.44
C HIS A 239 -5.15 10.86 -18.10
N MET A 240 -5.10 9.69 -17.49
CA MET A 240 -5.70 8.46 -18.02
C MET A 240 -7.22 8.58 -18.19
N LEU A 241 -7.91 9.15 -17.19
CA LEU A 241 -9.36 9.34 -17.22
C LEU A 241 -9.78 10.49 -18.14
N THR A 242 -8.94 11.53 -18.30
CA THR A 242 -9.23 12.66 -19.20
C THR A 242 -9.01 12.31 -20.67
N LYS A 243 -7.91 11.59 -20.97
CA LYS A 243 -7.52 11.25 -22.34
C LYS A 243 -8.06 9.92 -22.83
N ASP A 244 -8.66 9.15 -21.92
CA ASP A 244 -9.16 7.80 -22.18
C ASP A 244 -8.05 6.81 -22.61
N GLU A 245 -6.85 6.90 -22.00
CA GLU A 245 -5.65 6.14 -22.31
C GLU A 245 -5.21 5.26 -21.13
N ASP A 246 -4.52 4.15 -21.40
CA ASP A 246 -3.90 3.29 -20.39
C ASP A 246 -2.62 3.90 -19.83
N PHE A 247 -2.18 3.41 -18.66
CA PHE A 247 -0.94 3.85 -18.04
C PHE A 247 0.27 3.45 -18.89
N ILE A 248 1.07 4.45 -19.27
CA ILE A 248 2.32 4.26 -19.98
C ILE A 248 3.48 4.42 -19.00
N ASP A 249 4.20 3.33 -18.74
CA ASP A 249 5.41 3.39 -17.93
C ASP A 249 6.62 3.83 -18.78
N VAL A 250 6.98 5.10 -18.64
CA VAL A 250 8.09 5.71 -19.39
C VAL A 250 9.44 5.03 -19.07
N TYR A 251 9.61 4.52 -17.84
CA TYR A 251 10.83 3.82 -17.45
C TYR A 251 10.94 2.45 -18.12
N LEU A 252 9.83 1.71 -18.18
CA LEU A 252 9.78 0.42 -18.88
C LEU A 252 10.10 0.59 -20.38
N LYS A 253 9.46 1.56 -21.05
CA LYS A 253 9.75 1.89 -22.44
C LYS A 253 11.22 2.26 -22.68
N ARG A 254 11.86 2.93 -21.71
CA ARG A 254 13.28 3.24 -21.81
C ARG A 254 14.14 1.98 -21.70
N LEU A 255 13.82 1.06 -20.80
CA LEU A 255 14.51 -0.21 -20.66
C LEU A 255 14.36 -1.08 -21.92
N GLU A 256 13.18 -1.13 -22.50
CA GLU A 256 12.90 -1.86 -23.74
C GLU A 256 13.79 -1.32 -24.89
N LYS A 257 13.81 0.00 -25.09
CA LYS A 257 14.69 0.63 -26.08
C LYS A 257 16.19 0.38 -25.84
N GLN A 258 16.61 0.34 -24.56
CA GLN A 258 18.00 0.03 -24.24
C GLN A 258 18.33 -1.43 -24.57
N ALA A 259 17.41 -2.35 -24.32
CA ALA A 259 17.59 -3.78 -24.63
C ALA A 259 17.63 -4.01 -26.15
N GLU A 260 16.73 -3.38 -26.89
CA GLU A 260 16.73 -3.42 -28.36
C GLU A 260 18.08 -2.93 -28.92
N TRP A 261 18.53 -1.78 -28.45
CA TRP A 261 19.81 -1.20 -28.89
C TRP A 261 21.03 -2.08 -28.53
N GLN A 262 21.02 -2.72 -27.34
CA GLN A 262 22.09 -3.67 -26.98
C GLN A 262 22.11 -4.91 -27.87
N ASN A 263 20.94 -5.42 -28.24
CA ASN A 263 20.81 -6.53 -29.18
C ASN A 263 21.32 -6.13 -30.58
N ASP A 264 20.97 -4.91 -31.05
CA ASP A 264 21.45 -4.39 -32.33
C ASP A 264 22.97 -4.22 -32.34
N ILE A 265 23.58 -3.74 -31.24
CA ILE A 265 25.04 -3.66 -31.11
C ILE A 265 25.68 -5.04 -31.17
N GLN A 266 25.16 -6.01 -30.41
CA GLN A 266 25.69 -7.38 -30.43
C GLN A 266 25.63 -8.01 -31.84
N ALA A 267 24.50 -7.77 -32.53
CA ALA A 267 24.36 -8.21 -33.92
C ALA A 267 25.38 -7.55 -34.85
N LEU A 268 25.62 -6.25 -34.74
CA LEU A 268 26.63 -5.51 -35.52
C LEU A 268 28.06 -5.97 -35.18
N GLU A 269 28.40 -6.17 -33.92
CA GLU A 269 29.70 -6.68 -33.48
C GLU A 269 29.97 -8.10 -34.02
N SER A 270 28.93 -8.94 -34.08
CA SER A 270 29.03 -10.28 -34.67
C SER A 270 29.30 -10.25 -36.17
N LEU A 271 28.70 -9.29 -36.90
CA LEU A 271 28.92 -9.08 -38.33
C LEU A 271 30.29 -8.49 -38.64
N LEU A 272 30.86 -7.71 -37.71
CA LEU A 272 32.19 -7.08 -37.86
C LEU A 272 33.33 -8.00 -37.41
N GLY A 273 33.06 -9.28 -37.13
CA GLY A 273 34.10 -10.27 -36.80
C GLY A 273 34.87 -9.98 -35.51
N GLY A 274 34.25 -9.39 -34.52
CA GLY A 274 34.84 -9.09 -33.21
C GLY A 274 35.59 -7.75 -33.12
N SER A 275 35.49 -6.90 -34.12
CA SER A 275 35.98 -5.51 -34.04
C SER A 275 35.03 -4.67 -33.19
N THR A 276 35.57 -4.03 -32.13
CA THR A 276 34.75 -3.15 -31.24
C THR A 276 34.22 -1.94 -32.02
N LEU A 277 32.94 -1.66 -31.82
CA LEU A 277 32.30 -0.46 -32.38
C LEU A 277 32.97 0.83 -31.86
N PRO A 278 33.07 1.88 -32.70
CA PRO A 278 33.67 3.15 -32.28
C PRO A 278 33.03 3.74 -31.02
N ILE A 279 33.86 4.17 -30.07
CA ILE A 279 33.42 4.71 -28.75
C ILE A 279 32.43 5.87 -28.85
N TYR A 280 32.40 6.63 -29.96
CA TYR A 280 31.48 7.74 -30.15
C TYR A 280 30.00 7.26 -30.25
N LEU A 281 29.71 6.08 -30.73
CA LEU A 281 28.35 5.52 -30.79
C LEU A 281 27.82 5.21 -29.40
N TYR A 282 28.67 4.73 -28.49
CA TYR A 282 28.31 4.53 -27.08
C TYR A 282 28.07 5.86 -26.33
N ARG A 283 28.81 6.94 -26.69
CA ARG A 283 28.64 8.27 -26.10
C ARG A 283 27.35 8.97 -26.54
N GLN A 284 26.97 8.88 -27.79
CA GLN A 284 25.73 9.53 -28.28
C GLN A 284 24.48 8.95 -27.58
N HIS A 285 24.43 7.65 -27.31
CA HIS A 285 23.30 7.05 -26.62
C HIS A 285 23.21 7.47 -25.15
N ASN A 286 24.33 7.57 -24.45
CA ASN A 286 24.36 8.04 -23.07
C ASN A 286 23.93 9.51 -22.93
N TYR A 287 24.19 10.37 -23.91
CA TYR A 287 23.69 11.76 -23.96
C TYR A 287 22.18 11.82 -24.20
N LEU A 288 21.64 11.00 -25.09
CA LEU A 288 20.20 10.90 -25.34
C LEU A 288 19.42 10.34 -24.13
N CYS A 289 20.02 9.44 -23.37
CA CYS A 289 19.41 8.93 -22.12
C CYS A 289 19.50 9.90 -20.93
N ALA A 290 20.41 10.87 -20.95
CA ALA A 290 20.57 11.86 -19.89
C ALA A 290 19.73 13.15 -20.13
N ALA A 291 19.35 13.43 -21.37
CA ALA A 291 18.65 14.65 -21.77
C ALA A 291 17.11 14.54 -21.84
N THR A 292 16.55 13.34 -21.64
CA THR A 292 15.10 13.08 -21.55
C THR A 292 14.75 12.51 -20.18
#